data_d12ec9f624f04151ffcb37aa182e2e4b
#
_entry.id   d12ec9f624f04151ffcb37aa182e2e4b
#
_cell.length_a   1.000
_cell.length_b   1.000
_cell.length_c   1.000
_cell.angle_alpha   90.00
_cell.angle_beta   90.00
_cell.angle_gamma   90.00
#
_symmetry.space_group_name_H-M   'P 1'
#
loop_
_entity.id
_entity.type
_entity.pdbx_description
1 polymer ?
#
loop_
_entity_poly.entity_id
_entity_poly.type
_entity_poly.pdbx_seq_one_letter_code
_entity_poly.pdbx_strand_id
1 'polypeptide(L)'
;MRYFKNEAATRDTISPDGWLQTGDVAVVNREGLFWIVDRKKELIKVNALQVAPAELEAVLLEHDDIADAAAVGVTLHNEEWPRAYVALKDEAKGKVTAEDIQKWMKGRVAKHKRLVGGIEFVDEVPKLASGKIMRKLMREWAKRDAPRLEKEMGSDLRAKL
;
A
#
# COMPACT_ATOMS: atom_id res chain seq x y z
N MET A 1 30.35 -6.11 -8.99
CA MET A 1 28.99 -6.01 -9.54
C MET A 1 28.58 -4.53 -9.51
N ARG A 2 27.92 -4.00 -10.58
CA ARG A 2 27.49 -2.58 -10.63
C ARG A 2 26.34 -2.40 -11.62
N TYR A 3 25.54 -1.36 -11.44
CA TYR A 3 24.53 -0.98 -12.43
C TYR A 3 25.18 -0.44 -13.69
N PHE A 4 24.71 -0.90 -14.86
CA PHE A 4 25.29 -0.52 -16.13
C PHE A 4 25.16 1.00 -16.35
N LYS A 5 26.31 1.66 -16.57
CA LYS A 5 26.41 3.11 -16.79
C LYS A 5 25.70 4.00 -15.76
N ASN A 6 25.51 3.51 -14.50
CA ASN A 6 24.86 4.26 -13.44
C ASN A 6 25.62 4.09 -12.10
N GLU A 7 26.66 4.89 -11.92
CA GLU A 7 27.49 4.85 -10.72
C GLU A 7 26.76 5.34 -9.47
N ALA A 8 25.83 6.32 -9.61
CA ALA A 8 25.06 6.82 -8.50
C ALA A 8 24.19 5.69 -7.93
N ALA A 9 23.42 4.99 -8.77
CA ALA A 9 22.63 3.86 -8.33
C ALA A 9 23.49 2.72 -7.74
N THR A 10 24.71 2.53 -8.26
CA THR A 10 25.64 1.54 -7.72
C THR A 10 26.06 1.90 -6.29
N ARG A 11 26.46 3.14 -6.04
CA ARG A 11 26.83 3.63 -4.68
C ARG A 11 25.67 3.58 -3.69
N ASP A 12 24.47 3.86 -4.16
CA ASP A 12 23.27 3.84 -3.32
C ASP A 12 22.83 2.41 -2.95
N THR A 13 23.27 1.41 -3.74
CA THR A 13 22.81 0.03 -3.57
C THR A 13 23.89 -0.89 -2.99
N ILE A 14 25.16 -0.60 -3.28
CA ILE A 14 26.29 -1.39 -2.76
C ILE A 14 27.11 -0.51 -1.83
N SER A 15 27.17 -0.92 -0.56
CA SER A 15 27.97 -0.22 0.45
C SER A 15 29.49 -0.31 0.16
N PRO A 16 30.33 0.57 0.70
CA PRO A 16 31.79 0.55 0.48
C PRO A 16 32.46 -0.77 0.87
N ASP A 17 31.90 -1.48 1.84
CA ASP A 17 32.33 -2.80 2.31
C ASP A 17 31.76 -3.98 1.52
N GLY A 18 31.04 -3.71 0.42
CA GLY A 18 30.58 -4.70 -0.56
C GLY A 18 29.21 -5.30 -0.29
N TRP A 19 28.45 -4.83 0.73
CA TRP A 19 27.10 -5.31 1.00
C TRP A 19 26.06 -4.72 0.05
N LEU A 20 25.15 -5.59 -0.41
CA LEU A 20 24.01 -5.19 -1.22
C LEU A 20 22.84 -4.77 -0.32
N GLN A 21 22.37 -3.54 -0.48
CA GLN A 21 21.14 -3.05 0.14
C GLN A 21 19.95 -3.41 -0.74
N THR A 22 19.20 -4.45 -0.39
CA THR A 22 18.03 -4.92 -1.18
C THR A 22 16.88 -3.93 -1.12
N GLY A 23 16.79 -3.15 -0.04
CA GLY A 23 15.66 -2.26 0.25
C GLY A 23 14.43 -2.98 0.78
N ASP A 24 14.56 -4.26 1.10
CA ASP A 24 13.50 -5.05 1.69
C ASP A 24 13.50 -4.90 3.21
N VAL A 25 12.33 -5.00 3.82
CA VAL A 25 12.13 -5.08 5.27
C VAL A 25 11.81 -6.53 5.62
N ALA A 26 12.55 -7.09 6.55
CA ALA A 26 12.38 -8.47 6.97
C ALA A 26 12.26 -8.55 8.50
N VAL A 27 11.59 -9.58 8.97
CA VAL A 27 11.64 -10.03 10.37
C VAL A 27 12.41 -11.34 10.44
N VAL A 28 13.11 -11.56 11.54
CA VAL A 28 13.87 -12.78 11.79
C VAL A 28 13.41 -13.39 13.12
N ASN A 29 13.21 -14.71 13.16
CA ASN A 29 12.89 -15.40 14.39
C ASN A 29 14.16 -15.85 15.15
N ARG A 30 13.96 -16.49 16.28
CA ARG A 30 15.08 -16.98 17.11
C ARG A 30 15.88 -18.12 16.46
N GLU A 31 15.33 -18.77 15.44
CA GLU A 31 15.97 -19.85 14.69
C GLU A 31 16.76 -19.31 13.48
N GLY A 32 16.77 -17.98 13.24
CA GLY A 32 17.48 -17.34 12.14
C GLY A 32 16.70 -17.38 10.79
N LEU A 33 15.42 -17.74 10.80
CA LEU A 33 14.59 -17.71 9.61
C LEU A 33 14.11 -16.28 9.34
N PHE A 34 14.16 -15.86 8.07
CA PHE A 34 13.77 -14.53 7.62
C PHE A 34 12.46 -14.58 6.86
N TRP A 35 11.57 -13.63 7.15
CA TRP A 35 10.36 -13.34 6.37
C TRP A 35 10.46 -11.93 5.82
N ILE A 36 10.33 -11.78 4.49
CA ILE A 36 10.22 -10.48 3.85
C ILE A 36 8.82 -9.96 4.10
N VAL A 37 8.73 -8.81 4.78
CA VAL A 37 7.44 -8.16 5.12
C VAL A 37 7.00 -7.27 3.96
N ASP A 38 7.89 -6.38 3.50
CA ASP A 38 7.62 -5.46 2.40
C ASP A 38 8.91 -4.75 1.96
N ARG A 39 8.81 -3.83 1.02
CA ARG A 39 9.90 -2.94 0.61
C ARG A 39 9.87 -1.63 1.39
N LYS A 40 11.03 -1.18 1.87
CA LYS A 40 11.18 0.07 2.63
C LYS A 40 10.56 1.28 1.91
N LYS A 41 10.66 1.34 0.56
CA LYS A 41 10.10 2.42 -0.27
C LYS A 41 8.59 2.32 -0.49
N GLU A 42 7.97 1.20 -0.13
CA GLU A 42 6.54 0.94 -0.31
C GLU A 42 5.75 1.08 0.98
N LEU A 43 6.43 1.08 2.13
CA LEU A 43 5.79 1.30 3.43
C LEU A 43 5.12 2.66 3.51
N ILE A 44 3.87 2.66 3.91
CA ILE A 44 3.06 3.86 4.15
C ILE A 44 3.36 4.40 5.55
N LYS A 45 3.63 5.68 5.67
CA LYS A 45 4.01 6.31 6.95
C LYS A 45 2.80 7.04 7.56
N VAL A 46 2.16 6.39 8.52
CA VAL A 46 1.00 6.95 9.24
C VAL A 46 1.42 7.35 10.65
N ASN A 47 1.45 8.64 10.97
CA ASN A 47 1.82 9.15 12.32
C ASN A 47 3.10 8.50 12.87
N ALA A 48 4.18 8.48 12.08
CA ALA A 48 5.46 7.83 12.40
C ALA A 48 5.42 6.29 12.51
N LEU A 49 4.28 5.66 12.33
CA LEU A 49 4.14 4.21 12.22
C LEU A 49 4.24 3.78 10.75
N GLN A 50 4.78 2.60 10.53
CA GLN A 50 4.94 2.04 9.19
C GLN A 50 3.86 0.97 8.94
N VAL A 51 3.18 1.10 7.80
CA VAL A 51 2.12 0.18 7.37
C VAL A 51 2.57 -0.49 6.08
N ALA A 52 2.63 -1.81 6.08
CA ALA A 52 2.96 -2.60 4.90
C ALA A 52 1.72 -2.70 3.98
N PRO A 53 1.77 -2.22 2.72
CA PRO A 53 0.70 -2.41 1.77
C PRO A 53 0.25 -3.86 1.62
N ALA A 54 1.21 -4.79 1.57
CA ALA A 54 0.93 -6.22 1.43
C ALA A 54 0.05 -6.79 2.55
N GLU A 55 0.17 -6.28 3.78
CA GLU A 55 -0.69 -6.69 4.90
C GLU A 55 -2.14 -6.24 4.68
N LEU A 56 -2.34 -5.00 4.20
CA LEU A 56 -3.68 -4.48 3.90
C LEU A 56 -4.32 -5.23 2.72
N GLU A 57 -3.53 -5.53 1.70
CA GLU A 57 -3.96 -6.31 0.54
C GLU A 57 -4.39 -7.72 0.94
N ALA A 58 -3.60 -8.38 1.80
CA ALA A 58 -3.94 -9.71 2.31
C ALA A 58 -5.28 -9.70 3.07
N VAL A 59 -5.49 -8.71 3.95
CA VAL A 59 -6.76 -8.57 4.67
C VAL A 59 -7.92 -8.27 3.72
N LEU A 60 -7.73 -7.37 2.73
CA LEU A 60 -8.78 -7.08 1.73
C LEU A 60 -9.19 -8.32 0.95
N LEU A 61 -8.23 -9.15 0.56
CA LEU A 61 -8.49 -10.39 -0.19
C LEU A 61 -9.21 -11.49 0.62
N GLU A 62 -9.34 -11.34 1.94
CA GLU A 62 -10.19 -12.20 2.77
C GLU A 62 -11.68 -11.88 2.62
N HIS A 63 -12.03 -10.74 2.00
CA HIS A 63 -13.43 -10.36 1.79
C HIS A 63 -14.02 -11.10 0.61
N ASP A 64 -15.18 -11.75 0.82
CA ASP A 64 -15.82 -12.60 -0.18
C ASP A 64 -16.11 -11.91 -1.51
N ASP A 65 -16.38 -10.61 -1.49
CA ASP A 65 -16.76 -9.82 -2.66
C ASP A 65 -15.57 -9.21 -3.42
N ILE A 66 -14.35 -9.32 -2.88
CA ILE A 66 -13.16 -8.74 -3.50
C ILE A 66 -12.47 -9.77 -4.38
N ALA A 67 -12.23 -9.42 -5.64
CA ALA A 67 -11.47 -10.23 -6.59
C ALA A 67 -9.97 -9.91 -6.51
N ASP A 68 -9.61 -8.63 -6.34
CA ASP A 68 -8.23 -8.18 -6.27
C ASP A 68 -8.12 -6.84 -5.54
N ALA A 69 -6.97 -6.56 -4.95
CA ALA A 69 -6.74 -5.32 -4.21
C ALA A 69 -5.29 -4.86 -4.27
N ALA A 70 -5.09 -3.55 -4.26
CA ALA A 70 -3.79 -2.93 -4.09
C ALA A 70 -3.88 -1.77 -3.09
N ALA A 71 -2.92 -1.66 -2.19
CA ALA A 71 -2.82 -0.58 -1.23
C ALA A 71 -1.59 0.29 -1.49
N VAL A 72 -1.75 1.60 -1.34
CA VAL A 72 -0.68 2.60 -1.44
C VAL A 72 -0.93 3.73 -0.45
N GLY A 73 0.11 4.52 -0.16
CA GLY A 73 -0.06 5.78 0.55
C GLY A 73 -0.61 6.87 -0.37
N VAL A 74 -1.55 7.65 0.15
CA VAL A 74 -1.99 8.93 -0.42
C VAL A 74 -1.64 10.04 0.55
N THR A 75 -1.06 11.14 0.04
CA THR A 75 -0.75 12.32 0.87
C THR A 75 -1.94 13.25 0.85
N LEU A 76 -2.53 13.50 2.03
CA LEU A 76 -3.64 14.41 2.24
C LEU A 76 -3.28 15.34 3.40
N HIS A 77 -3.42 16.65 3.19
CA HIS A 77 -3.06 17.67 4.19
C HIS A 77 -1.65 17.49 4.80
N ASN A 78 -0.66 17.15 3.94
CA ASN A 78 0.74 16.86 4.31
C ASN A 78 0.97 15.62 5.18
N GLU A 79 -0.02 14.76 5.34
CA GLU A 79 0.10 13.48 6.04
C GLU A 79 -0.15 12.33 5.06
N GLU A 80 0.54 11.20 5.28
CA GLU A 80 0.36 10.01 4.44
C GLU A 80 -0.67 9.07 5.07
N TRP A 81 -1.63 8.59 4.27
CA TRP A 81 -2.73 7.74 4.69
C TRP A 81 -2.88 6.53 3.78
N PRO A 82 -3.25 5.35 4.33
CA PRO A 82 -3.53 4.18 3.51
C PRO A 82 -4.78 4.38 2.64
N ARG A 83 -4.64 4.09 1.35
CA ARG A 83 -5.68 4.07 0.34
C ARG A 83 -5.66 2.75 -0.39
N ALA A 84 -6.81 2.19 -0.73
CA ALA A 84 -6.91 0.99 -1.53
C ALA A 84 -7.60 1.24 -2.88
N TYR A 85 -7.16 0.48 -3.87
CA TYR A 85 -7.83 0.29 -5.14
C TYR A 85 -8.29 -1.16 -5.21
N VAL A 86 -9.58 -1.38 -5.39
CA VAL A 86 -10.22 -2.68 -5.21
C VAL A 86 -11.00 -3.05 -6.46
N ALA A 87 -10.72 -4.23 -6.99
CA ALA A 87 -11.53 -4.85 -8.01
C ALA A 87 -12.54 -5.80 -7.34
N LEU A 88 -13.82 -5.55 -7.53
CA LEU A 88 -14.88 -6.42 -7.02
C LEU A 88 -15.12 -7.61 -7.97
N LYS A 89 -15.58 -8.71 -7.41
CA LYS A 89 -16.16 -9.79 -8.20
C LYS A 89 -17.40 -9.30 -8.95
N ASP A 90 -17.68 -9.84 -10.12
CA ASP A 90 -18.76 -9.35 -10.97
C ASP A 90 -20.12 -9.37 -10.27
N GLU A 91 -20.39 -10.42 -9.48
CA GLU A 91 -21.62 -10.56 -8.70
C GLU A 91 -21.77 -9.55 -7.55
N ALA A 92 -20.69 -8.93 -7.11
CA ALA A 92 -20.65 -7.94 -6.01
C ALA A 92 -20.76 -6.48 -6.51
N LYS A 93 -20.53 -6.25 -7.79
CA LYS A 93 -20.59 -4.91 -8.39
C LYS A 93 -21.96 -4.27 -8.18
N GLY A 94 -21.96 -3.04 -7.64
CA GLY A 94 -23.16 -2.29 -7.30
C GLY A 94 -23.92 -2.74 -6.05
N LYS A 95 -23.44 -3.79 -5.35
CA LYS A 95 -24.05 -4.28 -4.09
C LYS A 95 -23.24 -3.93 -2.86
N VAL A 96 -21.93 -3.75 -3.01
CA VAL A 96 -20.98 -3.47 -1.92
C VAL A 96 -20.44 -2.06 -2.09
N THR A 97 -20.44 -1.30 -1.00
CA THR A 97 -19.90 0.07 -0.97
C THR A 97 -18.49 0.11 -0.38
N ALA A 98 -17.77 1.21 -0.63
CA ALA A 98 -16.45 1.45 -0.03
C ALA A 98 -16.55 1.52 1.51
N GLU A 99 -17.62 2.08 2.03
CA GLU A 99 -17.93 2.17 3.46
C GLU A 99 -18.13 0.80 4.09
N ASP A 100 -18.80 -0.12 3.42
CA ASP A 100 -19.00 -1.50 3.91
C ASP A 100 -17.66 -2.22 4.08
N ILE A 101 -16.79 -2.11 3.06
CA ILE A 101 -15.44 -2.70 3.12
C ILE A 101 -14.59 -2.03 4.22
N GLN A 102 -14.63 -0.69 4.33
CA GLN A 102 -13.92 0.02 5.41
C GLN A 102 -14.40 -0.42 6.80
N LYS A 103 -15.71 -0.55 6.98
CA LYS A 103 -16.31 -1.02 8.23
C LYS A 103 -15.89 -2.46 8.54
N TRP A 104 -15.88 -3.33 7.53
CA TRP A 104 -15.45 -4.72 7.66
C TRP A 104 -13.96 -4.80 8.05
N MET A 105 -13.09 -3.99 7.45
CA MET A 105 -11.68 -3.92 7.78
C MET A 105 -11.42 -3.36 9.18
N LYS A 106 -12.25 -2.44 9.66
CA LYS A 106 -12.05 -1.73 10.94
C LYS A 106 -11.85 -2.66 12.15
N GLY A 107 -12.47 -3.85 12.11
CA GLY A 107 -12.33 -4.88 13.15
C GLY A 107 -11.12 -5.81 12.98
N ARG A 108 -10.42 -5.73 11.84
CA ARG A 108 -9.36 -6.68 11.44
C ARG A 108 -7.97 -6.08 11.40
N VAL A 109 -7.88 -4.75 11.37
CA VAL A 109 -6.60 -4.03 11.34
C VAL A 109 -6.47 -3.05 12.49
N ALA A 110 -5.24 -2.78 12.92
CA ALA A 110 -4.95 -1.76 13.92
C ALA A 110 -5.38 -0.36 13.40
N LYS A 111 -5.66 0.57 14.31
CA LYS A 111 -6.18 1.91 13.96
C LYS A 111 -5.36 2.61 12.87
N HIS A 112 -4.05 2.66 13.01
CA HIS A 112 -3.16 3.32 12.04
C HIS A 112 -3.10 2.63 10.67
N LYS A 113 -3.64 1.41 10.54
CA LYS A 113 -3.72 0.64 9.30
C LYS A 113 -5.06 0.79 8.57
N ARG A 114 -6.00 1.54 9.14
CA ARG A 114 -7.30 1.79 8.50
C ARG A 114 -7.14 2.57 7.21
N LEU A 115 -7.97 2.29 6.23
CA LEU A 115 -7.97 2.93 4.92
C LEU A 115 -8.57 4.34 4.99
N VAL A 116 -7.92 5.24 5.75
CA VAL A 116 -8.36 6.63 5.92
C VAL A 116 -8.35 7.38 4.60
N GLY A 117 -7.39 7.07 3.71
CA GLY A 117 -7.34 7.60 2.34
C GLY A 117 -8.45 7.07 1.41
N GLY A 118 -9.36 6.25 1.95
CA GLY A 118 -10.52 5.74 1.21
C GLY A 118 -10.22 4.51 0.35
N ILE A 119 -11.30 4.04 -0.29
CA ILE A 119 -11.27 2.96 -1.27
C ILE A 119 -11.79 3.50 -2.60
N GLU A 120 -11.11 3.15 -3.68
CA GLU A 120 -11.58 3.38 -5.05
C GLU A 120 -11.83 2.03 -5.71
N PHE A 121 -13.01 1.86 -6.30
CA PHE A 121 -13.26 0.67 -7.11
C PHE A 121 -12.68 0.84 -8.50
N VAL A 122 -12.01 -0.20 -8.96
CA VAL A 122 -11.40 -0.28 -10.29
C VAL A 122 -11.87 -1.56 -10.99
N ASP A 123 -11.84 -1.55 -12.31
CA ASP A 123 -12.19 -2.77 -13.06
C ASP A 123 -11.13 -3.85 -12.89
N GLU A 124 -9.85 -3.43 -12.82
CA GLU A 124 -8.70 -4.32 -12.67
C GLU A 124 -7.57 -3.63 -11.90
N VAL A 125 -6.89 -4.36 -11.02
CA VAL A 125 -5.64 -3.92 -10.40
C VAL A 125 -4.49 -4.12 -11.38
N PRO A 126 -3.79 -3.05 -11.82
CA PRO A 126 -2.74 -3.17 -12.83
C PRO A 126 -1.54 -3.96 -12.31
N LYS A 127 -1.18 -5.01 -13.06
CA LYS A 127 -0.07 -5.91 -12.76
C LYS A 127 0.87 -6.06 -13.96
N LEU A 128 2.13 -6.30 -13.67
CA LEU A 128 3.09 -6.77 -14.68
C LEU A 128 2.73 -8.21 -15.11
N ALA A 129 3.25 -8.67 -16.24
CA ALA A 129 3.12 -10.06 -16.69
C ALA A 129 3.60 -11.09 -15.64
N SER A 130 4.48 -10.68 -14.73
CA SER A 130 4.94 -11.49 -13.58
C SER A 130 3.94 -11.56 -12.41
N GLY A 131 2.76 -10.95 -12.51
CA GLY A 131 1.76 -10.85 -11.44
C GLY A 131 2.04 -9.75 -10.40
N LYS A 132 3.16 -9.03 -10.49
CA LYS A 132 3.49 -7.96 -9.53
C LYS A 132 2.63 -6.73 -9.77
N ILE A 133 2.01 -6.20 -8.70
CA ILE A 133 1.26 -4.95 -8.71
C ILE A 133 2.15 -3.80 -9.20
N MET A 134 1.65 -3.01 -10.13
CA MET A 134 2.32 -1.82 -10.65
C MET A 134 2.17 -0.64 -9.68
N ARG A 135 2.77 -0.75 -8.48
CA ARG A 135 2.63 0.25 -7.40
C ARG A 135 3.02 1.66 -7.80
N LYS A 136 3.95 1.82 -8.75
CA LYS A 136 4.31 3.15 -9.27
C LYS A 136 3.08 3.82 -9.89
N LEU A 137 2.35 3.10 -10.75
CA LEU A 137 1.12 3.59 -11.37
C LEU A 137 0.04 3.88 -10.32
N MET A 138 -0.12 3.00 -9.34
CA MET A 138 -1.09 3.20 -8.26
C MET A 138 -0.78 4.47 -7.43
N ARG A 139 0.49 4.77 -7.17
CA ARG A 139 0.89 6.02 -6.52
C ARG A 139 0.62 7.26 -7.39
N GLU A 140 0.74 7.14 -8.70
CA GLU A 140 0.35 8.22 -9.63
C GLU A 140 -1.16 8.48 -9.59
N TRP A 141 -1.98 7.42 -9.52
CA TRP A 141 -3.42 7.53 -9.30
C TRP A 141 -3.74 8.20 -7.95
N ALA A 142 -3.11 7.76 -6.87
CA ALA A 142 -3.30 8.36 -5.55
C ALA A 142 -2.97 9.87 -5.54
N LYS A 143 -1.89 10.29 -6.22
CA LYS A 143 -1.54 11.71 -6.38
C LYS A 143 -2.60 12.48 -7.18
N ARG A 144 -3.13 11.88 -8.25
CA ARG A 144 -4.21 12.47 -9.06
C ARG A 144 -5.49 12.65 -8.25
N ASP A 145 -5.80 11.66 -7.39
CA ASP A 145 -7.02 11.63 -6.58
C ASP A 145 -6.94 12.56 -5.36
N ALA A 146 -5.73 12.84 -4.85
CA ALA A 146 -5.51 13.59 -3.61
C ALA A 146 -6.27 14.94 -3.53
N PRO A 147 -6.27 15.82 -4.55
CA PRO A 147 -6.99 17.10 -4.46
C PRO A 147 -8.51 16.94 -4.28
N ARG A 148 -9.10 15.93 -4.92
CA ARG A 148 -10.51 15.59 -4.77
C ARG A 148 -10.79 15.09 -3.35
N LEU A 149 -9.95 14.17 -2.86
CA LEU A 149 -10.09 13.58 -1.54
C LEU A 149 -9.94 14.62 -0.42
N GLU A 150 -8.98 15.53 -0.53
CA GLU A 150 -8.81 16.63 0.44
C GLU A 150 -10.06 17.50 0.57
N LYS A 151 -10.71 17.79 -0.57
CA LYS A 151 -11.95 18.56 -0.60
C LYS A 151 -13.14 17.81 -0.01
N GLU A 152 -13.25 16.51 -0.31
CA GLU A 152 -14.37 15.66 0.13
C GLU A 152 -14.25 15.25 1.60
N MET A 153 -13.04 14.98 2.07
CA MET A 153 -12.80 14.38 3.38
C MET A 153 -12.56 15.41 4.50
N GLY A 154 -12.32 16.68 4.16
CA GLY A 154 -11.98 17.74 5.12
C GLY A 154 -10.60 17.52 5.77
N SER A 155 -10.27 18.37 6.75
CA SER A 155 -8.95 18.40 7.40
C SER A 155 -8.81 17.45 8.60
N ASP A 156 -9.90 16.97 9.17
CA ASP A 156 -9.86 16.13 10.38
C ASP A 156 -9.87 14.63 10.04
N LEU A 157 -8.81 14.18 9.35
CA LEU A 157 -8.65 12.78 8.99
C LEU A 157 -8.26 11.89 10.18
N ARG A 158 -7.70 12.46 11.23
CA ARG A 158 -7.31 11.72 12.45
C ARG A 158 -8.52 11.22 13.22
N ALA A 159 -9.65 11.90 13.14
CA ALA A 159 -10.91 11.44 13.74
C ALA A 159 -11.45 10.14 13.12
N LYS A 160 -10.97 9.76 11.91
CA LYS A 160 -11.35 8.53 11.23
C LYS A 160 -10.53 7.30 11.69
N LEU A 161 -9.47 7.51 12.47
CA LEU A 161 -8.71 6.44 13.12
C LEU A 161 -9.46 5.96 14.38
#